data_c61645ede3d4d46fafd8e3fffe53d923
#
_entry.id   c61645ede3d4d46fafd8e3fffe53d923
#
_cell.length_a   1.000
_cell.length_b   1.000
_cell.length_c   1.000
_cell.angle_alpha   90.00
_cell.angle_beta   90.00
_cell.angle_gamma   90.00
#
_symmetry.space_group_name_H-M   'P 1'
#
loop_
_entity.id
_entity.type
_entity.pdbx_description
1 polymer ?
#
loop_
_entity_poly.entity_id
_entity_poly.type
_entity_poly.pdbx_seq_one_letter_code
_entity_poly.pdbx_strand_id
1 'polypeptide(L)'
;MRSRVIHLINPKTDSLTTRPLYLNRALYSPLAGLLAVAACIPSDQYEVVLTDENIETIDFDLKADLVGISAMTSYVNRGYEIADHFRAKGIPVVMGGVHPSFMPQEALSHCDAVVIGEVELVIDKLLDDLEGGEMRGTYKSDKLHPMTGLSMP
;
A
#
# COMPACT_ATOMS: atom_id res chain seq x y z
N MET A 1 -20.76 14.33 -3.61
CA MET A 1 -19.29 14.45 -3.65
C MET A 1 -18.75 13.17 -4.25
N ARG A 2 -17.72 13.23 -5.09
CA ARG A 2 -17.06 12.01 -5.58
C ARG A 2 -16.33 11.35 -4.41
N SER A 3 -16.55 10.05 -4.19
CA SER A 3 -15.72 9.26 -3.28
C SER A 3 -14.28 9.31 -3.73
N ARG A 4 -13.34 9.50 -2.80
CA ARG A 4 -11.90 9.45 -3.10
C ARG A 4 -11.48 8.01 -3.34
N VAL A 5 -10.56 7.79 -4.25
CA VAL A 5 -10.08 6.46 -4.63
C VAL A 5 -8.71 6.21 -4.02
N ILE A 6 -8.60 5.14 -3.25
CA ILE A 6 -7.32 4.64 -2.73
C ILE A 6 -6.97 3.34 -3.46
N HIS A 7 -5.83 3.34 -4.16
CA HIS A 7 -5.34 2.17 -4.88
C HIS A 7 -4.27 1.46 -4.06
N LEU A 8 -4.60 0.30 -3.52
CA LEU A 8 -3.67 -0.55 -2.77
C LEU A 8 -3.04 -1.59 -3.69
N ILE A 9 -1.71 -1.64 -3.72
CA ILE A 9 -0.95 -2.45 -4.66
C ILE A 9 0.02 -3.39 -3.93
N ASN A 10 -0.03 -4.67 -4.30
CA ASN A 10 1.02 -5.63 -4.00
C ASN A 10 1.89 -5.83 -5.25
N PRO A 11 3.16 -5.42 -5.23
CA PRO A 11 4.08 -5.64 -6.34
C PRO A 11 4.33 -7.12 -6.59
N LYS A 12 4.58 -7.49 -7.85
CA LYS A 12 4.98 -8.86 -8.20
C LYS A 12 6.35 -9.22 -7.62
N THR A 13 6.52 -10.50 -7.34
CA THR A 13 7.81 -11.04 -6.90
C THR A 13 8.60 -11.57 -8.10
N ASP A 14 9.91 -11.32 -8.15
CA ASP A 14 10.76 -11.80 -9.25
C ASP A 14 10.77 -13.32 -9.38
N SER A 15 10.61 -14.04 -8.28
CA SER A 15 10.54 -15.51 -8.29
C SER A 15 9.32 -16.07 -9.04
N LEU A 16 8.28 -15.25 -9.25
CA LEU A 16 7.05 -15.64 -9.94
C LEU A 16 7.02 -15.16 -11.41
N THR A 17 7.92 -14.27 -11.83
CA THR A 17 7.93 -13.71 -13.19
C THR A 17 8.22 -14.76 -14.28
N THR A 18 8.87 -15.86 -13.92
CA THR A 18 9.19 -16.95 -14.85
C THR A 18 8.10 -18.02 -14.95
N ARG A 19 7.05 -17.92 -14.13
CA ARG A 19 5.95 -18.89 -14.12
C ARG A 19 4.74 -18.37 -14.89
N PRO A 20 4.01 -19.25 -15.59
CA PRO A 20 2.76 -18.87 -16.22
C PRO A 20 1.75 -18.31 -15.18
N LEU A 21 1.01 -17.26 -15.55
CA LEU A 21 0.09 -16.56 -14.68
C LEU A 21 -0.95 -17.49 -14.00
N TYR A 22 -1.42 -18.53 -14.73
CA TYR A 22 -2.38 -19.49 -14.17
C TYR A 22 -1.78 -20.32 -13.02
N LEU A 23 -0.48 -20.59 -13.04
CA LEU A 23 0.19 -21.35 -11.97
C LEU A 23 0.37 -20.46 -10.73
N ASN A 24 0.62 -19.18 -10.92
CA ASN A 24 0.67 -18.22 -9.81
C ASN A 24 -0.69 -18.15 -9.10
N ARG A 25 -1.79 -18.06 -9.86
CA ARG A 25 -3.14 -18.07 -9.30
C ARG A 25 -3.48 -19.33 -8.51
N ALA A 26 -3.00 -20.49 -8.95
CA ALA A 26 -3.27 -21.78 -8.29
C ALA A 26 -2.48 -21.98 -6.99
N LEU A 27 -1.32 -21.35 -6.85
CA LEU A 27 -0.41 -21.52 -5.70
C LEU A 27 -0.39 -20.28 -4.77
N TYR A 28 -1.18 -19.28 -5.09
CA TYR A 28 -1.15 -18.01 -4.40
C TYR A 28 -1.93 -18.04 -3.08
N SER A 29 -1.31 -17.49 -2.03
CA SER A 29 -1.97 -17.24 -0.75
C SER A 29 -2.47 -15.79 -0.69
N PRO A 30 -3.71 -15.54 -0.27
CA PRO A 30 -4.24 -14.17 -0.17
C PRO A 30 -3.35 -13.26 0.68
N LEU A 31 -3.25 -12.00 0.26
CA LEU A 31 -2.52 -10.95 0.99
C LEU A 31 -3.31 -10.46 2.21
N ALA A 32 -3.30 -11.23 3.27
CA ALA A 32 -4.02 -10.88 4.49
C ALA A 32 -3.66 -9.47 5.01
N GLY A 33 -2.38 -9.08 4.93
CA GLY A 33 -1.93 -7.76 5.36
C GLY A 33 -2.56 -6.61 4.57
N LEU A 34 -2.62 -6.72 3.24
CA LEU A 34 -3.18 -5.66 2.41
C LEU A 34 -4.72 -5.59 2.52
N LEU A 35 -5.37 -6.74 2.73
CA LEU A 35 -6.79 -6.80 3.03
C LEU A 35 -7.11 -6.17 4.40
N ALA A 36 -6.26 -6.38 5.40
CA ALA A 36 -6.40 -5.73 6.71
C ALA A 36 -6.28 -4.20 6.60
N VAL A 37 -5.33 -3.71 5.79
CA VAL A 37 -5.23 -2.27 5.48
C VAL A 37 -6.51 -1.76 4.84
N ALA A 38 -7.05 -2.46 3.84
CA ALA A 38 -8.29 -2.09 3.17
C ALA A 38 -9.48 -2.03 4.15
N ALA A 39 -9.54 -2.96 5.10
CA ALA A 39 -10.59 -3.01 6.12
C ALA A 39 -10.53 -1.84 7.13
N CYS A 40 -9.37 -1.20 7.29
CA CYS A 40 -9.20 -0.03 8.15
C CYS A 40 -9.60 1.29 7.48
N ILE A 41 -9.81 1.30 6.17
CA ILE A 41 -10.16 2.51 5.42
C ILE A 41 -11.68 2.70 5.45
N PRO A 42 -12.21 3.87 5.87
CA PRO A 42 -13.65 4.14 5.93
C PRO A 42 -14.32 4.03 4.55
N SER A 43 -15.17 3.03 4.36
CA SER A 43 -15.83 2.73 3.08
C SER A 43 -16.94 3.72 2.68
N ASP A 44 -17.38 4.55 3.61
CA ASP A 44 -18.33 5.65 3.36
C ASP A 44 -17.67 6.90 2.76
N GLN A 45 -16.34 7.03 2.89
CA GLN A 45 -15.56 8.17 2.41
C GLN A 45 -14.65 7.81 1.23
N TYR A 46 -14.16 6.57 1.19
CA TYR A 46 -13.18 6.12 0.22
C TYR A 46 -13.63 4.87 -0.53
N GLU A 47 -13.34 4.85 -1.82
CA GLU A 47 -13.39 3.64 -2.64
C GLU A 47 -12.00 3.01 -2.66
N VAL A 48 -11.90 1.75 -2.26
CA VAL A 48 -10.61 1.02 -2.24
C VAL A 48 -10.54 0.10 -3.44
N VAL A 49 -9.54 0.31 -4.29
CA VAL A 49 -9.16 -0.61 -5.37
C VAL A 49 -7.93 -1.36 -4.93
N LEU A 50 -7.97 -2.69 -4.95
CA LEU A 50 -6.87 -3.55 -4.55
C LEU A 50 -6.35 -4.29 -5.77
N THR A 51 -5.07 -4.17 -6.07
CA THR A 51 -4.39 -4.87 -7.17
C THR A 51 -3.23 -5.71 -6.66
N ASP A 52 -3.26 -6.99 -6.98
CA ASP A 52 -2.12 -7.88 -6.79
C ASP A 52 -1.45 -8.17 -8.13
N GLU A 53 -0.28 -7.58 -8.34
CA GLU A 53 0.46 -7.71 -9.61
C GLU A 53 0.91 -9.16 -9.89
N ASN A 54 0.85 -10.07 -8.91
CA ASN A 54 1.15 -11.48 -9.14
C ASN A 54 0.04 -12.22 -9.91
N ILE A 55 -1.19 -11.69 -9.91
CA ILE A 55 -2.37 -12.33 -10.51
C ILE A 55 -3.10 -11.47 -11.53
N GLU A 56 -2.83 -10.17 -11.58
CA GLU A 56 -3.43 -9.22 -12.50
C GLU A 56 -2.45 -8.10 -12.87
N THR A 57 -2.80 -7.28 -13.84
CA THR A 57 -2.00 -6.13 -14.25
C THR A 57 -2.42 -4.87 -13.51
N ILE A 58 -1.43 -4.03 -13.15
CA ILE A 58 -1.71 -2.73 -12.54
C ILE A 58 -2.31 -1.80 -13.61
N ASP A 59 -3.43 -1.18 -13.29
CA ASP A 59 -3.95 -0.05 -14.07
C ASP A 59 -3.23 1.24 -13.64
N PHE A 60 -2.22 1.60 -14.39
CA PHE A 60 -1.46 2.83 -14.16
C PHE A 60 -2.21 4.11 -14.52
N ASP A 61 -3.34 4.02 -15.23
CA ASP A 61 -4.17 5.17 -15.61
C ASP A 61 -5.35 5.40 -14.66
N LEU A 62 -5.50 4.53 -13.66
CA LEU A 62 -6.48 4.70 -12.61
C LEU A 62 -6.28 6.06 -11.91
N LYS A 63 -7.34 6.85 -11.87
CA LYS A 63 -7.34 8.15 -11.18
C LYS A 63 -7.52 7.95 -9.68
N ALA A 64 -6.45 7.57 -9.01
CA ALA A 64 -6.41 7.45 -7.57
C ALA A 64 -6.08 8.80 -6.89
N ASP A 65 -6.61 9.00 -5.70
CA ASP A 65 -6.29 10.13 -4.83
C ASP A 65 -5.11 9.77 -3.88
N LEU A 66 -4.86 8.47 -3.69
CA LEU A 66 -3.72 7.91 -2.96
C LEU A 66 -3.36 6.55 -3.54
N VAL A 67 -2.07 6.25 -3.62
CA VAL A 67 -1.56 4.90 -3.90
C VAL A 67 -0.83 4.38 -2.67
N GLY A 68 -1.26 3.21 -2.18
CA GLY A 68 -0.60 2.48 -1.09
C GLY A 68 0.10 1.24 -1.60
N ILE A 69 1.39 1.08 -1.29
CA ILE A 69 2.20 -0.05 -1.75
C ILE A 69 2.75 -0.81 -0.56
N SER A 70 2.50 -2.12 -0.52
CA SER A 70 3.10 -2.99 0.49
C SER A 70 4.27 -3.75 -0.11
N ALA A 71 5.45 -3.66 0.49
CA ALA A 71 6.65 -4.28 -0.06
C ALA A 71 7.48 -5.04 0.97
N MET A 72 7.97 -6.21 0.55
CA MET A 72 9.03 -6.96 1.22
C MET A 72 10.36 -6.75 0.49
N THR A 73 11.47 -7.03 1.15
CA THR A 73 12.82 -6.83 0.62
C THR A 73 13.04 -7.51 -0.75
N SER A 74 12.45 -8.67 -0.96
CA SER A 74 12.64 -9.46 -2.19
C SER A 74 12.03 -8.82 -3.45
N TYR A 75 11.09 -7.88 -3.31
CA TYR A 75 10.43 -7.22 -4.45
C TYR A 75 10.24 -5.71 -4.26
N VAL A 76 10.96 -5.12 -3.31
CA VAL A 76 10.86 -3.67 -3.03
C VAL A 76 11.25 -2.82 -4.24
N ASN A 77 12.22 -3.25 -5.06
CA ASN A 77 12.61 -2.52 -6.27
C ASN A 77 11.42 -2.34 -7.22
N ARG A 78 10.60 -3.38 -7.38
CA ARG A 78 9.36 -3.26 -8.15
C ARG A 78 8.37 -2.28 -7.49
N GLY A 79 8.29 -2.29 -6.16
CA GLY A 79 7.51 -1.31 -5.40
C GLY A 79 7.97 0.13 -5.67
N TYR A 80 9.27 0.37 -5.74
CA TYR A 80 9.84 1.69 -6.05
C TYR A 80 9.53 2.15 -7.49
N GLU A 81 9.64 1.26 -8.48
CA GLU A 81 9.25 1.56 -9.85
C GLU A 81 7.77 2.00 -9.95
N ILE A 82 6.88 1.28 -9.26
CA ILE A 82 5.45 1.61 -9.22
C ILE A 82 5.23 2.96 -8.52
N ALA A 83 5.88 3.18 -7.39
CA ALA A 83 5.79 4.42 -6.62
C ALA A 83 6.25 5.63 -7.45
N ASP A 84 7.41 5.53 -8.10
CA ASP A 84 7.97 6.60 -8.95
C ASP A 84 7.03 6.91 -10.11
N HIS A 85 6.39 5.89 -10.71
CA HIS A 85 5.44 6.08 -11.79
C HIS A 85 4.22 6.91 -11.37
N PHE A 86 3.58 6.59 -10.24
CA PHE A 86 2.42 7.34 -9.75
C PHE A 86 2.80 8.73 -9.27
N ARG A 87 3.95 8.90 -8.60
CA ARG A 87 4.46 10.22 -8.20
C ARG A 87 4.73 11.12 -9.40
N ALA A 88 5.27 10.58 -10.49
CA ALA A 88 5.46 11.34 -11.73
C ALA A 88 4.13 11.87 -12.32
N LYS A 89 3.00 11.23 -12.00
CA LYS A 89 1.65 11.70 -12.35
C LYS A 89 1.05 12.67 -11.31
N GLY A 90 1.79 13.00 -10.25
CA GLY A 90 1.31 13.87 -9.17
C GLY A 90 0.35 13.18 -8.19
N ILE A 91 0.30 11.85 -8.20
CA ILE A 91 -0.51 11.07 -7.26
C ILE A 91 0.34 10.77 -6.02
N PRO A 92 -0.11 11.12 -4.80
CA PRO A 92 0.63 10.83 -3.58
C PRO A 92 0.75 9.33 -3.35
N VAL A 93 1.93 8.91 -2.87
CA VAL A 93 2.25 7.49 -2.63
C VAL A 93 2.68 7.28 -1.19
N VAL A 94 2.09 6.27 -0.54
CA VAL A 94 2.54 5.76 0.76
C VAL A 94 3.05 4.33 0.60
N MET A 95 4.17 4.03 1.24
CA MET A 95 4.71 2.67 1.28
C MET A 95 4.67 2.12 2.70
N GLY A 96 4.41 0.83 2.81
CA GLY A 96 4.44 0.08 4.05
C GLY A 96 4.92 -1.35 3.83
N GLY A 97 4.84 -2.16 4.86
CA GLY A 97 5.33 -3.53 4.86
C GLY A 97 6.73 -3.66 5.47
N VAL A 98 7.31 -4.83 5.36
CA VAL A 98 8.55 -5.18 6.07
C VAL A 98 9.71 -4.30 5.65
N HIS A 99 9.98 -4.18 4.35
CA HIS A 99 11.16 -3.44 3.90
C HIS A 99 11.08 -1.94 4.20
N PRO A 100 9.99 -1.21 3.87
CA PRO A 100 9.87 0.20 4.24
C PRO A 100 9.95 0.46 5.75
N SER A 101 9.48 -0.49 6.57
CA SER A 101 9.60 -0.36 8.03
C SER A 101 11.03 -0.43 8.53
N PHE A 102 11.90 -1.22 7.88
CA PHE A 102 13.32 -1.33 8.25
C PHE A 102 14.19 -0.29 7.56
N MET A 103 13.82 0.15 6.35
CA MET A 103 14.60 1.08 5.52
C MET A 103 13.75 2.31 5.11
N PRO A 104 13.20 3.06 6.09
CA PRO A 104 12.25 4.14 5.79
C PRO A 104 12.88 5.29 5.00
N GLN A 105 14.15 5.58 5.21
CA GLN A 105 14.83 6.66 4.48
C GLN A 105 15.07 6.32 3.02
N GLU A 106 15.35 5.06 2.71
CA GLU A 106 15.44 4.58 1.34
C GLU A 106 14.08 4.66 0.66
N ALA A 107 13.02 4.14 1.31
CA ALA A 107 11.67 4.17 0.77
C ALA A 107 11.17 5.62 0.54
N LEU A 108 11.48 6.57 1.42
CA LEU A 108 11.11 7.99 1.28
C LEU A 108 11.76 8.67 0.07
N SER A 109 12.80 8.10 -0.55
CA SER A 109 13.30 8.63 -1.82
C SER A 109 12.37 8.32 -3.00
N HIS A 110 11.47 7.33 -2.85
CA HIS A 110 10.52 6.87 -3.87
C HIS A 110 9.05 7.19 -3.56
N CYS A 111 8.70 7.49 -2.31
CA CYS A 111 7.32 7.78 -1.90
C CYS A 111 7.22 9.06 -1.07
N ASP A 112 6.00 9.51 -0.82
CA ASP A 112 5.74 10.73 -0.04
C ASP A 112 5.66 10.42 1.46
N ALA A 113 5.21 9.22 1.79
CA ALA A 113 5.10 8.76 3.17
C ALA A 113 5.43 7.29 3.33
N VAL A 114 5.91 6.92 4.53
CA VAL A 114 6.18 5.53 4.93
C VAL A 114 5.45 5.21 6.23
N VAL A 115 4.71 4.10 6.24
CA VAL A 115 4.15 3.52 7.45
C VAL A 115 5.14 2.52 8.04
N ILE A 116 5.55 2.75 9.28
CA ILE A 116 6.46 1.87 10.03
C ILE A 116 5.63 1.03 11.00
N GLY A 117 5.63 -0.28 10.80
CA GLY A 117 4.83 -1.22 11.58
C GLY A 117 3.38 -1.33 11.11
N GLU A 118 2.45 -1.35 12.05
CA GLU A 118 1.03 -1.61 11.77
C GLU A 118 0.29 -0.34 11.39
N VAL A 119 -0.41 -0.37 10.25
CA VAL A 119 -1.15 0.77 9.71
C VAL A 119 -2.35 1.14 10.57
N GLU A 120 -2.96 0.16 11.23
CA GLU A 120 -4.17 0.32 12.05
C GLU A 120 -4.02 1.39 13.14
N LEU A 121 -2.80 1.62 13.59
CA LEU A 121 -2.50 2.60 14.64
C LEU A 121 -2.29 4.03 14.12
N VAL A 122 -2.14 4.20 12.82
CA VAL A 122 -1.77 5.48 12.20
C VAL A 122 -2.66 5.88 11.02
N ILE A 123 -3.59 5.02 10.61
CA ILE A 123 -4.41 5.22 9.41
C ILE A 123 -5.23 6.50 9.48
N ASP A 124 -5.88 6.78 10.61
CA ASP A 124 -6.71 7.98 10.78
C ASP A 124 -5.88 9.25 10.55
N LYS A 125 -4.70 9.33 11.19
CA LYS A 125 -3.80 10.47 10.99
C LYS A 125 -3.31 10.57 9.55
N LEU A 126 -2.99 9.45 8.91
CA LEU A 126 -2.53 9.43 7.53
C LEU A 126 -3.61 9.96 6.58
N LEU A 127 -4.86 9.54 6.79
CA LEU A 127 -5.98 9.99 5.97
C LEU A 127 -6.31 11.47 6.21
N ASP A 128 -6.25 11.94 7.47
CA ASP A 128 -6.43 13.36 7.79
C ASP A 128 -5.35 14.22 7.12
N ASP A 129 -4.09 13.80 7.17
CA ASP A 129 -2.97 14.51 6.52
C ASP A 129 -3.09 14.45 4.98
N LEU A 130 -3.61 13.35 4.41
CA LEU A 130 -3.92 13.24 2.98
C LEU A 130 -4.98 14.28 2.59
N GLU A 131 -6.03 14.41 3.38
CA GLU A 131 -7.11 15.37 3.12
C GLU A 131 -6.63 16.82 3.21
N GLY A 132 -5.74 17.09 4.16
CA GLY A 132 -5.08 18.39 4.32
C GLY A 132 -3.99 18.69 3.27
N GLY A 133 -3.61 17.70 2.46
CA GLY A 133 -2.47 17.84 1.53
C GLY A 133 -1.11 17.88 2.22
N GLU A 134 -1.05 17.38 3.45
CA GLU A 134 0.15 17.41 4.31
C GLU A 134 0.79 16.04 4.51
N MET A 135 0.29 14.99 3.84
CA MET A 135 0.81 13.62 3.96
C MET A 135 2.28 13.54 3.53
N ARG A 136 3.17 13.30 4.48
CA ARG A 136 4.62 13.18 4.22
C ARG A 136 5.38 12.55 5.38
N GLY A 137 6.56 12.02 5.08
CA GLY A 137 7.49 11.50 6.09
C GLY A 137 7.07 10.16 6.65
N THR A 138 7.31 9.90 7.91
CA THR A 138 7.05 8.61 8.53
C THR A 138 5.85 8.63 9.47
N TYR A 139 5.00 7.63 9.35
CA TYR A 139 3.89 7.35 10.24
C TYR A 139 4.23 6.13 11.08
N LYS A 140 4.39 6.31 12.38
CA LYS A 140 4.72 5.26 13.33
C LYS A 140 3.95 5.47 14.63
N SER A 141 3.46 4.40 15.20
CA SER A 141 2.90 4.41 16.56
C SER A 141 3.91 3.80 17.55
N ASP A 142 4.04 4.43 18.70
CA ASP A 142 4.79 3.87 19.83
C ASP A 142 3.93 2.92 20.69
N LYS A 143 2.64 2.77 20.34
CA LYS A 143 1.71 1.88 21.02
C LYS A 143 1.68 0.53 20.35
N LEU A 144 1.65 -0.54 21.16
CA LEU A 144 1.31 -1.88 20.66
C LEU A 144 -0.20 -1.95 20.45
N HIS A 145 -0.61 -2.49 19.30
CA HIS A 145 -2.03 -2.71 19.01
C HIS A 145 -2.56 -3.83 19.93
N PRO A 146 -3.63 -3.60 20.70
CA PRO A 146 -4.32 -4.71 21.37
C PRO A 146 -4.91 -5.62 20.29
N MET A 147 -4.66 -6.93 20.39
CA MET A 147 -5.16 -7.94 19.43
C MET A 147 -6.70 -8.11 19.46
N THR A 148 -7.38 -7.29 20.27
CA THR A 148 -8.85 -7.27 20.38
C THR A 148 -9.42 -6.05 19.67
N GLY A 149 -10.45 -6.25 18.85
CA GLY A 149 -11.15 -5.16 18.15
C GLY A 149 -10.56 -4.76 16.79
N LEU A 150 -9.71 -5.62 16.21
CA LEU A 150 -9.23 -5.45 14.84
C LEU A 150 -10.38 -5.58 13.83
N SER A 151 -10.40 -4.70 12.83
CA SER A 151 -11.28 -4.85 11.69
C SER A 151 -10.90 -6.12 10.91
N MET A 152 -11.89 -6.96 10.62
CA MET A 152 -11.70 -8.13 9.78
C MET A 152 -11.91 -7.74 8.32
N PRO A 153 -11.08 -8.26 7.40
CA PRO A 153 -11.22 -8.01 5.97
C PRO A 153 -12.49 -8.64 5.38
#